data_419059aa0a679f8685f02f6c74a2eaad
#
_entry.id   419059aa0a679f8685f02f6c74a2eaad
#
_cell.length_a   1.000
_cell.length_b   1.000
_cell.length_c   1.000
_cell.angle_alpha   90.00
_cell.angle_beta   90.00
_cell.angle_gamma   90.00
#
_symmetry.space_group_name_H-M   'P 1'
#
loop_
_entity.id
_entity.type
_entity.pdbx_description
1 polymer ?
#
loop_
_entity_poly.entity_id
_entity_poly.type
_entity_poly.pdbx_seq_one_letter_code
_entity_poly.pdbx_strand_id
1 'polypeptide(L)'
;LNADDSLAFASQQQQINTKLLITGSLLLASWLFLPFLAWVAGVFVYAFAVQKNKFDSAIVFFVVFSLSVLIASRHIGYLWGGADDMPSYLMAYERYTSFSSMLPTSLLYAKHADFLFALYSWVVATLTNNHSFLYYFTTLALTYLLIWKFCKLVENPSPLLCFLMIVFFYKFFQSQWHLIRACMAVPILLYGIWYSHKNRKQGIAIFVLGSLMHFSTSFLLLPLLIFSKHLNRRWNVEQLILLILAFIFAAVFGVLAIKGIGSVINHYMINKILTRLVFEPSFSKLPSLLFFIFVTIVALPGYIKTTSSTYIRLFNMMSFLTLLSFIALFFIGDELHRILLPLYLLYAPLMLLAFQYITPKLITGTFLFLVIAFHMAAFSYVLLINESNFFYQDEKYRHPIENKGLDYFLTFKHYSETDITYYDGYRNK
;
A
#
# COMPACT_ATOMS: atom_id res chain seq x y z
N LEU A 1 27.83 28.28 -27.26
CA LEU A 1 27.11 28.99 -26.19
C LEU A 1 28.01 30.12 -25.74
N ASN A 2 27.58 31.41 -25.90
CA ASN A 2 28.34 32.55 -25.42
C ASN A 2 28.46 32.53 -23.92
N ALA A 3 29.56 33.05 -23.37
CA ALA A 3 29.82 33.09 -21.92
C ALA A 3 28.67 33.76 -21.14
N ASP A 4 28.01 34.75 -21.75
CA ASP A 4 26.86 35.48 -21.20
C ASP A 4 25.61 34.56 -21.08
N ASP A 5 25.36 33.66 -22.03
CA ASP A 5 24.25 32.69 -21.97
C ASP A 5 24.47 31.67 -20.87
N SER A 6 25.72 31.27 -20.62
CA SER A 6 26.06 30.32 -19.53
C SER A 6 25.90 30.96 -18.15
N LEU A 7 26.24 32.23 -17.97
CA LEU A 7 26.05 32.97 -16.72
C LEU A 7 24.56 33.25 -16.45
N ALA A 8 23.79 33.61 -17.47
CA ALA A 8 22.34 33.82 -17.35
C ALA A 8 21.63 32.50 -16.96
N PHE A 9 22.00 31.37 -17.56
CA PHE A 9 21.45 30.07 -17.24
C PHE A 9 21.84 29.63 -15.81
N ALA A 10 23.08 29.84 -15.39
CA ALA A 10 23.54 29.53 -14.04
C ALA A 10 22.80 30.37 -12.96
N SER A 11 22.59 31.68 -13.23
CA SER A 11 21.84 32.56 -12.33
C SER A 11 20.37 32.17 -12.21
N GLN A 12 19.73 31.81 -13.31
CA GLN A 12 18.34 31.32 -13.32
C GLN A 12 18.21 30.00 -12.57
N GLN A 13 19.14 29.06 -12.76
CA GLN A 13 19.16 27.78 -12.03
C GLN A 13 19.37 28.00 -10.53
N GLN A 14 20.22 28.94 -10.13
CA GLN A 14 20.43 29.30 -8.73
C GLN A 14 19.18 29.91 -8.09
N GLN A 15 18.46 30.80 -8.80
CA GLN A 15 17.19 31.36 -8.33
C GLN A 15 16.11 30.28 -8.15
N ILE A 16 15.99 29.35 -9.10
CA ILE A 16 15.05 28.21 -9.00
C ILE A 16 15.40 27.35 -7.76
N ASN A 17 16.67 27.02 -7.58
CA ASN A 17 17.11 26.22 -6.44
C ASN A 17 16.81 26.91 -5.09
N THR A 18 17.01 28.24 -5.01
CA THR A 18 16.75 29.03 -3.81
C THR A 18 15.25 29.07 -3.49
N LYS A 19 14.40 29.32 -4.49
CA LYS A 19 12.92 29.28 -4.32
C LYS A 19 12.44 27.90 -3.83
N LEU A 20 12.93 26.82 -4.42
CA LEU A 20 12.59 25.46 -4.03
C LEU A 20 13.04 25.15 -2.59
N LEU A 21 14.21 25.65 -2.19
CA LEU A 21 14.76 25.48 -0.85
C LEU A 21 13.88 26.19 0.18
N ILE A 22 13.52 27.45 -0.07
CA ILE A 22 12.63 28.23 0.78
C ILE A 22 11.26 27.55 0.90
N THR A 23 10.64 27.20 -0.24
CA THR A 23 9.31 26.57 -0.25
C THR A 23 9.31 25.23 0.50
N GLY A 24 10.31 24.37 0.28
CA GLY A 24 10.42 23.09 0.96
C GLY A 24 10.64 23.25 2.48
N SER A 25 11.47 24.21 2.89
CA SER A 25 11.71 24.50 4.30
C SER A 25 10.48 25.07 5.00
N LEU A 26 9.74 25.98 4.34
CA LEU A 26 8.48 26.52 4.85
C LEU A 26 7.41 25.44 4.99
N LEU A 27 7.33 24.52 4.01
CA LEU A 27 6.38 23.43 4.07
C LEU A 27 6.70 22.48 5.23
N LEU A 28 7.97 22.16 5.47
CA LEU A 28 8.37 21.35 6.61
C LEU A 28 8.09 22.05 7.94
N ALA A 29 8.41 23.35 8.06
CA ALA A 29 8.11 24.13 9.26
C ALA A 29 6.60 24.26 9.51
N SER A 30 5.81 24.38 8.45
CA SER A 30 4.34 24.50 8.56
C SER A 30 3.67 23.25 9.14
N TRP A 31 4.35 22.07 9.08
CA TRP A 31 3.87 20.85 9.74
C TRP A 31 3.63 21.03 11.24
N LEU A 32 4.44 21.83 11.91
CA LEU A 32 4.27 22.10 13.34
C LEU A 32 3.00 22.87 13.67
N PHE A 33 2.49 23.70 12.75
CA PHE A 33 1.45 24.69 13.02
C PHE A 33 0.11 24.42 12.33
N LEU A 34 0.13 23.66 11.22
CA LEU A 34 -1.07 23.37 10.45
C LEU A 34 -1.73 22.06 10.88
N PRO A 35 -3.06 21.98 10.90
CA PRO A 35 -3.79 20.73 11.01
C PRO A 35 -3.35 19.75 9.91
N PHE A 36 -3.29 18.46 10.25
CA PHE A 36 -2.72 17.43 9.38
C PHE A 36 -3.28 17.44 7.95
N LEU A 37 -4.60 17.52 7.80
CA LEU A 37 -5.21 17.55 6.45
C LEU A 37 -4.81 18.79 5.64
N ALA A 38 -4.78 19.96 6.28
CA ALA A 38 -4.37 21.20 5.61
C ALA A 38 -2.89 21.12 5.18
N TRP A 39 -2.04 20.57 6.05
CA TRP A 39 -0.63 20.34 5.71
C TRP A 39 -0.47 19.36 4.56
N VAL A 40 -1.17 18.21 4.59
CA VAL A 40 -1.13 17.20 3.51
C VAL A 40 -1.64 17.78 2.19
N ALA A 41 -2.68 18.62 2.20
CA ALA A 41 -3.11 19.31 1.00
C ALA A 41 -1.99 20.20 0.42
N GLY A 42 -1.28 20.94 1.27
CA GLY A 42 -0.08 21.68 0.87
C GLY A 42 1.03 20.81 0.31
N VAL A 43 1.27 19.63 0.92
CA VAL A 43 2.23 18.63 0.41
C VAL A 43 1.83 18.11 -0.97
N PHE A 44 0.54 17.85 -1.22
CA PHE A 44 0.05 17.45 -2.54
C PHE A 44 0.30 18.54 -3.60
N VAL A 45 -0.02 19.82 -3.27
CA VAL A 45 0.25 20.95 -4.17
C VAL A 45 1.75 21.07 -4.47
N TYR A 46 2.59 20.96 -3.44
CA TYR A 46 4.04 20.96 -3.60
C TYR A 46 4.53 19.82 -4.49
N ALA A 47 4.10 18.58 -4.22
CA ALA A 47 4.50 17.40 -4.98
C ALA A 47 4.02 17.45 -6.45
N PHE A 48 2.91 18.14 -6.72
CA PHE A 48 2.41 18.39 -8.06
C PHE A 48 3.26 19.44 -8.81
N ALA A 49 3.61 20.54 -8.12
CA ALA A 49 4.35 21.65 -8.72
C ALA A 49 5.85 21.35 -8.87
N VAL A 50 6.40 20.52 -8.01
CA VAL A 50 7.83 20.24 -7.91
C VAL A 50 8.09 18.77 -8.21
N GLN A 51 8.87 18.52 -9.25
CA GLN A 51 9.40 17.17 -9.51
C GLN A 51 10.41 16.78 -8.43
N LYS A 52 10.96 15.58 -8.48
CA LYS A 52 11.91 15.00 -7.54
C LYS A 52 12.86 16.02 -6.89
N ASN A 53 12.82 16.11 -5.55
CA ASN A 53 13.60 17.06 -4.76
C ASN A 53 14.28 16.38 -3.56
N LYS A 54 15.32 17.05 -3.00
CA LYS A 54 16.03 16.59 -1.79
C LYS A 54 15.14 16.57 -0.53
N PHE A 55 14.10 17.40 -0.47
CA PHE A 55 13.15 17.45 0.64
C PHE A 55 12.14 16.31 0.64
N ASP A 56 11.95 15.59 -0.47
CA ASP A 56 10.95 14.54 -0.58
C ASP A 56 11.04 13.50 0.55
N SER A 57 12.26 13.09 0.90
CA SER A 57 12.46 12.10 1.97
C SER A 57 12.11 12.64 3.35
N ALA A 58 12.36 13.93 3.63
CA ALA A 58 11.96 14.56 4.89
C ALA A 58 10.44 14.72 4.97
N ILE A 59 9.81 15.16 3.88
CA ILE A 59 8.34 15.26 3.81
C ILE A 59 7.70 13.89 4.03
N VAL A 60 8.21 12.86 3.36
CA VAL A 60 7.74 11.47 3.54
C VAL A 60 7.89 11.03 4.99
N PHE A 61 8.99 11.36 5.65
CA PHE A 61 9.17 11.02 7.07
C PHE A 61 8.04 11.60 7.93
N PHE A 62 7.68 12.88 7.78
CA PHE A 62 6.60 13.49 8.54
C PHE A 62 5.22 12.92 8.17
N VAL A 63 4.96 12.62 6.89
CA VAL A 63 3.74 11.93 6.46
C VAL A 63 3.65 10.54 7.10
N VAL A 64 4.72 9.76 7.02
CA VAL A 64 4.79 8.40 7.60
C VAL A 64 4.58 8.44 9.10
N PHE A 65 5.28 9.34 9.80
CA PHE A 65 5.13 9.51 11.24
C PHE A 65 3.69 9.84 11.61
N SER A 66 3.12 10.89 11.02
CA SER A 66 1.75 11.34 11.34
C SER A 66 0.69 10.28 11.03
N LEU A 67 0.75 9.64 9.85
CA LEU A 67 -0.18 8.56 9.48
C LEU A 67 -0.04 7.34 10.40
N SER A 68 1.18 6.98 10.76
CA SER A 68 1.40 5.83 11.64
C SER A 68 0.89 6.10 13.05
N VAL A 69 1.08 7.32 13.59
CA VAL A 69 0.48 7.72 14.88
C VAL A 69 -1.04 7.74 14.78
N LEU A 70 -1.59 8.37 13.72
CA LEU A 70 -3.03 8.46 13.51
C LEU A 70 -3.70 7.08 13.55
N ILE A 71 -3.17 6.12 12.78
CA ILE A 71 -3.78 4.79 12.68
C ILE A 71 -3.49 3.96 13.93
N ALA A 72 -2.27 4.04 14.48
CA ALA A 72 -1.91 3.28 15.67
C ALA A 72 -2.67 3.72 16.94
N SER A 73 -3.12 4.98 16.97
CA SER A 73 -3.93 5.53 18.07
C SER A 73 -5.42 5.24 17.94
N ARG A 74 -5.88 4.58 16.87
CA ARG A 74 -7.29 4.26 16.69
C ARG A 74 -7.81 3.25 17.73
N HIS A 75 -9.10 3.28 17.99
CA HIS A 75 -9.79 2.25 18.79
C HIS A 75 -9.79 0.92 18.03
N ILE A 76 -9.38 -0.16 18.71
CA ILE A 76 -9.22 -1.48 18.09
C ILE A 76 -10.36 -2.41 18.51
N GLY A 77 -10.86 -3.17 17.55
CA GLY A 77 -11.85 -4.23 17.79
C GLY A 77 -13.26 -3.92 17.32
N TYR A 78 -13.53 -2.71 16.86
CA TYR A 78 -14.82 -2.35 16.32
C TYR A 78 -14.71 -2.03 14.83
N LEU A 79 -15.21 -2.93 13.98
CA LEU A 79 -15.42 -2.67 12.55
C LEU A 79 -16.88 -2.90 12.20
N TRP A 80 -17.46 -2.02 11.42
CA TRP A 80 -18.76 -2.25 10.79
C TRP A 80 -18.65 -3.48 9.88
N GLY A 81 -19.30 -4.58 10.27
CA GLY A 81 -19.25 -5.85 9.54
C GLY A 81 -18.31 -6.93 10.12
N GLY A 82 -17.67 -6.69 11.25
CA GLY A 82 -17.20 -7.77 12.13
C GLY A 82 -15.79 -8.31 11.93
N ALA A 83 -14.94 -7.75 11.06
CA ALA A 83 -13.66 -8.39 10.75
C ALA A 83 -12.44 -7.46 10.88
N ASP A 84 -12.15 -6.96 12.07
CA ASP A 84 -10.83 -6.41 12.36
C ASP A 84 -9.88 -7.57 12.75
N ASP A 85 -8.86 -7.83 11.92
CA ASP A 85 -7.83 -8.82 12.22
C ASP A 85 -6.84 -8.33 13.30
N MET A 86 -6.81 -7.02 13.59
CA MET A 86 -5.82 -6.40 14.47
C MET A 86 -5.88 -6.95 15.91
N PRO A 87 -7.06 -7.18 16.53
CA PRO A 87 -7.13 -7.81 17.84
C PRO A 87 -6.42 -9.16 17.91
N SER A 88 -6.55 -9.98 16.87
CA SER A 88 -5.87 -11.29 16.80
C SER A 88 -4.35 -11.14 16.73
N TYR A 89 -3.84 -10.15 15.98
CA TYR A 89 -2.40 -9.87 15.92
C TYR A 89 -1.87 -9.36 17.26
N LEU A 90 -2.61 -8.49 17.94
CA LEU A 90 -2.21 -7.97 19.24
C LEU A 90 -2.23 -9.05 20.32
N MET A 91 -3.24 -9.92 20.32
CA MET A 91 -3.27 -11.08 21.23
C MET A 91 -2.07 -12.01 21.05
N ALA A 92 -1.62 -12.23 19.83
CA ALA A 92 -0.40 -12.99 19.56
C ALA A 92 0.84 -12.22 20.04
N TYR A 93 0.89 -10.92 19.73
CA TYR A 93 2.00 -10.04 20.03
C TYR A 93 2.29 -9.97 21.53
N GLU A 94 1.28 -9.80 22.37
CA GLU A 94 1.37 -9.76 23.84
C GLU A 94 1.88 -11.06 24.45
N ARG A 95 1.84 -12.17 23.70
CA ARG A 95 2.20 -13.51 24.17
C ARG A 95 3.51 -14.06 23.60
N TYR A 96 4.23 -13.26 22.81
CA TYR A 96 5.56 -13.67 22.37
C TYR A 96 6.55 -13.63 23.53
N THR A 97 7.07 -14.77 23.92
CA THR A 97 8.03 -14.90 25.01
C THR A 97 9.41 -15.36 24.54
N SER A 98 9.48 -16.18 23.50
CA SER A 98 10.73 -16.75 23.00
C SER A 98 10.66 -16.98 21.48
N PHE A 99 11.82 -17.14 20.86
CA PHE A 99 11.90 -17.50 19.44
C PHE A 99 11.18 -18.83 19.12
N SER A 100 11.31 -19.83 19.98
CA SER A 100 10.67 -21.14 19.78
C SER A 100 9.14 -21.08 19.88
N SER A 101 8.59 -20.18 20.68
CA SER A 101 7.14 -20.00 20.84
C SER A 101 6.51 -19.14 19.74
N MET A 102 7.31 -18.45 18.92
CA MET A 102 6.87 -17.47 17.94
C MET A 102 5.82 -18.03 16.96
N LEU A 103 6.13 -19.13 16.25
CA LEU A 103 5.19 -19.73 15.29
C LEU A 103 3.97 -20.38 15.97
N PRO A 104 4.11 -21.19 17.02
CA PRO A 104 2.96 -21.69 17.78
C PRO A 104 2.02 -20.59 18.24
N THR A 105 2.55 -19.48 18.79
CA THR A 105 1.76 -18.33 19.23
C THR A 105 1.03 -17.65 18.06
N SER A 106 1.70 -17.44 16.94
CA SER A 106 1.07 -16.89 15.73
C SER A 106 -0.05 -17.78 15.18
N LEU A 107 0.14 -19.10 15.18
CA LEU A 107 -0.87 -20.05 14.73
C LEU A 107 -2.09 -20.05 15.66
N LEU A 108 -1.86 -20.01 16.97
CA LEU A 108 -2.92 -20.11 17.97
C LEU A 108 -3.79 -18.84 18.01
N TYR A 109 -3.18 -17.66 18.07
CA TYR A 109 -3.89 -16.40 18.30
C TYR A 109 -4.16 -15.61 17.02
N ALA A 110 -3.16 -15.45 16.16
CA ALA A 110 -3.30 -14.68 14.90
C ALA A 110 -3.70 -15.57 13.71
N LYS A 111 -3.87 -16.88 13.91
CA LYS A 111 -4.35 -17.84 12.90
C LYS A 111 -3.58 -17.80 11.58
N HIS A 112 -2.25 -17.61 11.64
CA HIS A 112 -1.37 -17.60 10.46
C HIS A 112 -0.03 -18.28 10.74
N ALA A 113 0.60 -18.75 9.64
CA ALA A 113 1.92 -19.41 9.67
C ALA A 113 2.97 -18.63 8.85
N ASP A 114 2.77 -17.32 8.64
CA ASP A 114 3.68 -16.48 7.86
C ASP A 114 4.95 -16.23 8.68
N PHE A 115 6.01 -16.98 8.37
CA PHE A 115 7.22 -17.07 9.21
C PHE A 115 7.89 -15.71 9.43
N LEU A 116 8.13 -14.96 8.36
CA LEU A 116 8.86 -13.69 8.46
C LEU A 116 8.04 -12.62 9.18
N PHE A 117 6.71 -12.64 9.03
CA PHE A 117 5.85 -11.74 9.78
C PHE A 117 5.83 -12.09 11.27
N ALA A 118 5.79 -13.37 11.63
CA ALA A 118 5.89 -13.82 13.00
C ALA A 118 7.24 -13.45 13.63
N LEU A 119 8.35 -13.65 12.89
CA LEU A 119 9.69 -13.24 13.30
C LEU A 119 9.78 -11.73 13.52
N TYR A 120 9.28 -10.94 12.59
CA TYR A 120 9.18 -9.49 12.75
C TYR A 120 8.43 -9.11 14.03
N SER A 121 7.23 -9.69 14.22
CA SER A 121 6.39 -9.41 15.38
C SER A 121 7.09 -9.77 16.69
N TRP A 122 7.78 -10.92 16.74
CA TRP A 122 8.55 -11.34 17.92
C TRP A 122 9.73 -10.38 18.19
N VAL A 123 10.47 -9.96 17.17
CA VAL A 123 11.58 -9.00 17.32
C VAL A 123 11.06 -7.68 17.88
N VAL A 124 9.97 -7.15 17.33
CA VAL A 124 9.38 -5.91 17.82
C VAL A 124 8.85 -6.07 19.25
N ALA A 125 8.22 -7.21 19.58
CA ALA A 125 7.76 -7.52 20.93
C ALA A 125 8.92 -7.48 21.94
N THR A 126 10.03 -8.12 21.59
CA THR A 126 11.23 -8.16 22.44
C THR A 126 11.83 -6.76 22.64
N LEU A 127 11.91 -5.95 21.57
CA LEU A 127 12.49 -4.61 21.62
C LEU A 127 11.62 -3.58 22.33
N THR A 128 10.30 -3.75 22.31
CA THR A 128 9.32 -2.79 22.86
C THR A 128 8.67 -3.28 24.16
N ASN A 129 9.14 -4.40 24.70
CA ASN A 129 8.54 -5.04 25.87
C ASN A 129 7.03 -5.28 25.69
N ASN A 130 6.66 -5.83 24.55
CA ASN A 130 5.28 -6.14 24.14
C ASN A 130 4.33 -4.93 24.09
N HIS A 131 4.86 -3.71 23.86
CA HIS A 131 4.03 -2.51 23.81
C HIS A 131 3.20 -2.46 22.52
N SER A 132 1.88 -2.59 22.62
CA SER A 132 0.93 -2.75 21.51
C SER A 132 0.92 -1.56 20.54
N PHE A 133 0.95 -0.32 21.06
CA PHE A 133 1.00 0.87 20.22
C PHE A 133 2.29 0.91 19.38
N LEU A 134 3.45 0.63 19.98
CA LEU A 134 4.73 0.63 19.28
C LEU A 134 4.79 -0.45 18.20
N TYR A 135 4.18 -1.60 18.45
CA TYR A 135 4.04 -2.65 17.43
C TYR A 135 3.23 -2.17 16.22
N TYR A 136 2.05 -1.59 16.47
CA TYR A 136 1.20 -1.13 15.39
C TYR A 136 1.85 0.03 14.63
N PHE A 137 2.40 1.01 15.35
CA PHE A 137 3.13 2.14 14.79
C PHE A 137 4.30 1.69 13.90
N THR A 138 5.17 0.80 14.39
CA THR A 138 6.33 0.33 13.62
C THR A 138 5.93 -0.47 12.39
N THR A 139 4.86 -1.27 12.48
CA THR A 139 4.33 -2.04 11.34
C THR A 139 3.83 -1.12 10.23
N LEU A 140 3.08 -0.08 10.59
CA LEU A 140 2.59 0.93 9.64
C LEU A 140 3.74 1.75 9.04
N ALA A 141 4.64 2.24 9.90
CA ALA A 141 5.80 3.03 9.45
C ALA A 141 6.66 2.24 8.46
N LEU A 142 6.96 0.98 8.76
CA LEU A 142 7.72 0.11 7.85
C LEU A 142 6.97 -0.14 6.54
N THR A 143 5.66 -0.37 6.59
CA THR A 143 4.82 -0.52 5.38
C THR A 143 4.91 0.72 4.48
N TYR A 144 4.76 1.92 5.04
CA TYR A 144 4.86 3.17 4.28
C TYR A 144 6.26 3.40 3.71
N LEU A 145 7.32 3.08 4.47
CA LEU A 145 8.69 3.19 3.98
C LEU A 145 8.97 2.22 2.83
N LEU A 146 8.41 1.02 2.86
CA LEU A 146 8.49 0.06 1.76
C LEU A 146 7.75 0.56 0.51
N ILE A 147 6.58 1.19 0.68
CA ILE A 147 5.86 1.84 -0.42
C ILE A 147 6.68 3.00 -1.00
N TRP A 148 7.27 3.84 -0.15
CA TRP A 148 8.15 4.92 -0.60
C TRP A 148 9.34 4.39 -1.42
N LYS A 149 9.97 3.31 -0.94
CA LYS A 149 11.06 2.66 -1.67
C LYS A 149 10.59 2.13 -3.03
N PHE A 150 9.39 1.56 -3.10
CA PHE A 150 8.80 1.12 -4.36
C PHE A 150 8.54 2.29 -5.32
N CYS A 151 7.97 3.42 -4.86
CA CYS A 151 7.75 4.61 -5.67
C CYS A 151 9.06 5.16 -6.25
N LYS A 152 10.16 5.11 -5.50
CA LYS A 152 11.49 5.51 -5.99
C LYS A 152 12.07 4.53 -7.01
N LEU A 153 11.80 3.24 -6.85
CA LEU A 153 12.28 2.19 -7.76
C LEU A 153 11.66 2.29 -9.16
N VAL A 154 10.40 2.70 -9.25
CA VAL A 154 9.64 2.78 -10.51
C VAL A 154 10.11 3.93 -11.42
N GLU A 155 11.11 4.73 -10.98
CA GLU A 155 11.67 5.83 -11.77
C GLU A 155 10.61 6.85 -12.24
N ASN A 156 9.61 7.10 -11.39
CA ASN A 156 8.59 8.10 -11.66
C ASN A 156 9.17 9.53 -11.55
N PRO A 157 8.75 10.48 -12.39
CA PRO A 157 9.22 11.86 -12.31
C PRO A 157 8.83 12.56 -10.99
N SER A 158 7.74 12.15 -10.35
CA SER A 158 7.30 12.65 -9.05
C SER A 158 7.06 11.50 -8.06
N PRO A 159 8.12 10.94 -7.43
CA PRO A 159 7.97 9.84 -6.47
C PRO A 159 7.13 10.23 -5.25
N LEU A 160 7.24 11.48 -4.79
CA LEU A 160 6.46 12.00 -3.66
C LEU A 160 4.97 12.00 -3.99
N LEU A 161 4.57 12.53 -5.14
CA LEU A 161 3.17 12.52 -5.56
C LEU A 161 2.64 11.09 -5.71
N CYS A 162 3.45 10.19 -6.30
CA CYS A 162 3.13 8.77 -6.41
C CYS A 162 2.87 8.15 -5.03
N PHE A 163 3.74 8.39 -4.06
CA PHE A 163 3.59 7.92 -2.69
C PHE A 163 2.31 8.45 -2.03
N LEU A 164 2.06 9.75 -2.12
CA LEU A 164 0.87 10.37 -1.55
C LEU A 164 -0.42 9.79 -2.16
N MET A 165 -0.48 9.64 -3.48
CA MET A 165 -1.63 9.04 -4.15
C MET A 165 -1.92 7.62 -3.64
N ILE A 166 -0.90 6.82 -3.36
CA ILE A 166 -1.06 5.46 -2.82
C ILE A 166 -1.57 5.50 -1.38
N VAL A 167 -0.87 6.22 -0.50
CA VAL A 167 -1.17 6.14 0.95
C VAL A 167 -2.47 6.84 1.33
N PHE A 168 -2.89 7.85 0.55
CA PHE A 168 -4.17 8.54 0.72
C PHE A 168 -5.28 7.99 -0.17
N PHE A 169 -5.07 6.88 -0.89
CA PHE A 169 -6.17 6.18 -1.54
C PHE A 169 -7.05 5.52 -0.49
N TYR A 170 -8.30 5.96 -0.37
CA TYR A 170 -9.18 5.64 0.76
C TYR A 170 -9.34 4.13 1.04
N LYS A 171 -9.45 3.30 -0.01
CA LYS A 171 -9.55 1.84 0.16
C LYS A 171 -8.24 1.19 0.59
N PHE A 172 -7.09 1.69 0.13
CA PHE A 172 -5.81 1.25 0.62
C PHE A 172 -5.61 1.66 2.08
N PHE A 173 -5.97 2.91 2.41
CA PHE A 173 -5.94 3.42 3.77
C PHE A 173 -6.77 2.55 4.73
N GLN A 174 -8.02 2.21 4.37
CA GLN A 174 -8.85 1.28 5.15
C GLN A 174 -8.21 -0.11 5.26
N SER A 175 -7.64 -0.65 4.17
CA SER A 175 -7.02 -1.97 4.16
C SER A 175 -5.85 -2.11 5.15
N GLN A 176 -5.13 -1.02 5.44
CA GLN A 176 -3.99 -1.02 6.37
C GLN A 176 -4.40 -1.25 7.82
N TRP A 177 -5.66 -1.05 8.17
CA TRP A 177 -6.12 -1.22 9.54
C TRP A 177 -6.18 -2.69 9.96
N HIS A 178 -6.47 -3.58 9.02
CA HIS A 178 -6.70 -4.99 9.31
C HIS A 178 -5.86 -5.95 8.45
N LEU A 179 -5.48 -5.56 7.24
CA LEU A 179 -4.66 -6.40 6.36
C LEU A 179 -3.16 -6.11 6.48
N ILE A 180 -2.67 -5.86 7.70
CA ILE A 180 -1.30 -5.35 7.95
C ILE A 180 -0.22 -6.23 7.31
N ARG A 181 -0.34 -7.56 7.36
CA ARG A 181 0.60 -8.50 6.75
C ARG A 181 0.64 -8.38 5.24
N ALA A 182 -0.53 -8.34 4.61
CA ALA A 182 -0.64 -8.23 3.16
C ALA A 182 -0.15 -6.86 2.67
N CYS A 183 -0.53 -5.78 3.37
CA CYS A 183 -0.07 -4.42 3.06
C CYS A 183 1.46 -4.28 3.17
N MET A 184 2.10 -4.98 4.12
CA MET A 184 3.55 -5.00 4.26
C MET A 184 4.23 -5.88 3.21
N ALA A 185 3.63 -7.02 2.84
CA ALA A 185 4.18 -7.96 1.87
C ALA A 185 4.14 -7.45 0.44
N VAL A 186 3.04 -6.78 0.03
CA VAL A 186 2.81 -6.35 -1.36
C VAL A 186 3.94 -5.48 -1.92
N PRO A 187 4.43 -4.42 -1.26
CA PRO A 187 5.53 -3.62 -1.79
C PRO A 187 6.82 -4.44 -1.93
N ILE A 188 7.09 -5.40 -1.03
CA ILE A 188 8.26 -6.30 -1.12
C ILE A 188 8.12 -7.22 -2.34
N LEU A 189 6.96 -7.83 -2.53
CA LEU A 189 6.67 -8.72 -3.65
C LEU A 189 6.80 -7.98 -4.99
N LEU A 190 6.19 -6.80 -5.10
CA LEU A 190 6.29 -5.96 -6.30
C LEU A 190 7.73 -5.51 -6.55
N TYR A 191 8.49 -5.19 -5.48
CA TYR A 191 9.92 -4.89 -5.59
C TYR A 191 10.70 -6.09 -6.15
N GLY A 192 10.41 -7.30 -5.67
CA GLY A 192 11.02 -8.54 -6.16
C GLY A 192 10.73 -8.78 -7.65
N ILE A 193 9.47 -8.63 -8.08
CA ILE A 193 9.07 -8.74 -9.49
C ILE A 193 9.79 -7.68 -10.34
N TRP A 194 9.82 -6.44 -9.86
CA TRP A 194 10.47 -5.34 -10.55
C TRP A 194 11.97 -5.56 -10.70
N TYR A 195 12.63 -5.99 -9.61
CA TYR A 195 14.08 -6.18 -9.60
C TYR A 195 14.52 -7.43 -10.36
N SER A 196 13.67 -8.45 -10.47
CA SER A 196 13.95 -9.69 -11.20
C SER A 196 14.28 -9.48 -12.67
N HIS A 197 13.94 -8.33 -13.23
CA HIS A 197 14.33 -7.93 -14.59
C HIS A 197 15.82 -7.57 -14.67
N LYS A 198 16.36 -6.86 -13.67
CA LYS A 198 17.78 -6.45 -13.61
C LYS A 198 18.65 -7.63 -13.14
N ASN A 199 18.22 -8.30 -12.08
CA ASN A 199 18.90 -9.46 -11.50
C ASN A 199 17.87 -10.50 -11.03
N ARG A 200 17.75 -11.59 -11.80
CA ARG A 200 16.77 -12.64 -11.57
C ARG A 200 16.90 -13.27 -10.18
N LYS A 201 18.12 -13.60 -9.76
CA LYS A 201 18.37 -14.27 -8.47
C LYS A 201 17.98 -13.39 -7.30
N GLN A 202 18.40 -12.12 -7.31
CA GLN A 202 18.04 -11.16 -6.26
C GLN A 202 16.55 -10.85 -6.26
N GLY A 203 15.93 -10.70 -7.44
CA GLY A 203 14.48 -10.50 -7.53
C GLY A 203 13.69 -11.66 -6.94
N ILE A 204 14.10 -12.91 -7.22
CA ILE A 204 13.48 -14.10 -6.62
C ILE A 204 13.71 -14.13 -5.10
N ALA A 205 14.91 -13.82 -4.61
CA ALA A 205 15.19 -13.78 -3.17
C ALA A 205 14.30 -12.75 -2.45
N ILE A 206 14.15 -11.55 -3.01
CA ILE A 206 13.26 -10.53 -2.45
C ILE A 206 11.79 -10.98 -2.49
N PHE A 207 11.37 -11.62 -3.58
CA PHE A 207 10.02 -12.16 -3.69
C PHE A 207 9.75 -13.24 -2.65
N VAL A 208 10.71 -14.13 -2.40
CA VAL A 208 10.62 -15.15 -1.34
C VAL A 208 10.49 -14.51 0.03
N LEU A 209 11.25 -13.43 0.33
CA LEU A 209 11.07 -12.68 1.57
C LEU A 209 9.64 -12.12 1.71
N GLY A 210 9.08 -11.54 0.64
CA GLY A 210 7.69 -11.09 0.63
C GLY A 210 6.69 -12.25 0.81
N SER A 211 6.99 -13.43 0.26
CA SER A 211 6.18 -14.64 0.40
C SER A 211 6.16 -15.16 1.85
N LEU A 212 7.28 -15.07 2.54
CA LEU A 212 7.38 -15.43 3.96
C LEU A 212 6.67 -14.40 4.89
N MET A 213 6.44 -13.18 4.39
CA MET A 213 5.59 -12.19 5.07
C MET A 213 4.10 -12.48 4.89
N HIS A 214 3.67 -12.87 3.69
CA HIS A 214 2.27 -13.19 3.41
C HIS A 214 2.12 -14.11 2.18
N PHE A 215 1.98 -15.39 2.44
CA PHE A 215 1.98 -16.45 1.41
C PHE A 215 0.84 -16.29 0.39
N SER A 216 -0.38 -16.01 0.83
CA SER A 216 -1.53 -15.96 -0.09
C SER A 216 -1.40 -14.85 -1.14
N THR A 217 -0.88 -13.67 -0.77
CA THR A 217 -0.64 -12.59 -1.74
C THR A 217 0.49 -12.94 -2.72
N SER A 218 1.51 -13.66 -2.26
CA SER A 218 2.61 -14.08 -3.14
C SER A 218 2.14 -15.06 -4.23
N PHE A 219 1.23 -15.96 -3.88
CA PHE A 219 0.63 -16.89 -4.85
C PHE A 219 -0.07 -16.14 -6.00
N LEU A 220 -0.79 -15.07 -5.68
CA LEU A 220 -1.47 -14.23 -6.69
C LEU A 220 -0.49 -13.47 -7.59
N LEU A 221 0.69 -13.12 -7.09
CA LEU A 221 1.72 -12.38 -7.82
C LEU A 221 2.77 -13.27 -8.49
N LEU A 222 2.77 -14.57 -8.20
CA LEU A 222 3.74 -15.54 -8.75
C LEU A 222 3.78 -15.56 -10.29
N PRO A 223 2.65 -15.50 -11.02
CA PRO A 223 2.68 -15.43 -12.48
C PRO A 223 3.48 -14.24 -13.00
N LEU A 224 3.32 -13.05 -12.36
CA LEU A 224 4.08 -11.86 -12.75
C LEU A 224 5.59 -12.01 -12.51
N LEU A 225 6.01 -12.75 -11.48
CA LEU A 225 7.41 -13.08 -11.27
C LEU A 225 7.94 -14.05 -12.35
N ILE A 226 7.18 -15.10 -12.67
CA ILE A 226 7.54 -16.09 -13.70
C ILE A 226 7.73 -15.39 -15.04
N PHE A 227 6.78 -14.55 -15.43
CA PHE A 227 6.79 -13.82 -16.69
C PHE A 227 7.54 -12.48 -16.64
N SER A 228 8.28 -12.18 -15.58
CA SER A 228 8.93 -10.86 -15.37
C SER A 228 9.82 -10.39 -16.51
N LYS A 229 10.46 -11.31 -17.27
CA LYS A 229 11.25 -10.98 -18.47
C LYS A 229 10.37 -10.49 -19.62
N HIS A 230 9.14 -10.98 -19.71
CA HIS A 230 8.20 -10.65 -20.77
C HIS A 230 7.38 -9.41 -20.46
N LEU A 231 7.37 -8.95 -19.20
CA LEU A 231 6.65 -7.73 -18.79
C LEU A 231 7.14 -6.46 -19.51
N ASN A 232 8.37 -6.46 -20.03
CA ASN A 232 8.93 -5.31 -20.77
C ASN A 232 8.53 -5.29 -22.26
N ARG A 233 7.87 -6.33 -22.73
CA ARG A 233 7.41 -6.42 -24.12
C ARG A 233 5.95 -6.03 -24.16
N ARG A 234 5.54 -5.39 -25.26
CA ARG A 234 4.12 -5.17 -25.50
C ARG A 234 3.44 -6.50 -25.71
N TRP A 235 2.43 -6.76 -24.90
CA TRP A 235 1.54 -7.89 -25.10
C TRP A 235 0.45 -7.51 -26.09
N ASN A 236 0.17 -8.39 -27.03
CA ASN A 236 -1.08 -8.31 -27.78
C ASN A 236 -2.22 -8.85 -26.91
N VAL A 237 -3.46 -8.57 -27.31
CA VAL A 237 -4.65 -8.99 -26.57
C VAL A 237 -4.71 -10.52 -26.42
N GLU A 238 -4.30 -11.24 -27.45
CA GLU A 238 -4.27 -12.73 -27.44
C GLU A 238 -3.31 -13.28 -26.38
N GLN A 239 -2.11 -12.70 -26.25
CA GLN A 239 -1.14 -13.11 -25.22
C GLN A 239 -1.65 -12.82 -23.81
N LEU A 240 -2.33 -11.71 -23.61
CA LEU A 240 -2.94 -11.39 -22.33
C LEU A 240 -4.07 -12.37 -21.98
N ILE A 241 -4.95 -12.67 -22.93
CA ILE A 241 -6.02 -13.66 -22.76
C ILE A 241 -5.45 -15.04 -22.47
N LEU A 242 -4.46 -15.50 -23.24
CA LEU A 242 -3.82 -16.81 -23.03
C LEU A 242 -3.18 -16.92 -21.65
N LEU A 243 -2.50 -15.84 -21.18
CA LEU A 243 -1.89 -15.83 -19.86
C LEU A 243 -2.95 -15.95 -18.75
N ILE A 244 -4.07 -15.29 -18.92
CA ILE A 244 -5.16 -15.33 -17.96
C ILE A 244 -5.86 -16.68 -17.97
N LEU A 245 -6.15 -17.23 -19.14
CA LEU A 245 -6.72 -18.57 -19.26
C LEU A 245 -5.79 -19.61 -18.62
N ALA A 246 -4.48 -19.54 -18.89
CA ALA A 246 -3.49 -20.42 -18.26
C ALA A 246 -3.48 -20.28 -16.74
N PHE A 247 -3.60 -19.04 -16.21
CA PHE A 247 -3.68 -18.80 -14.76
C PHE A 247 -4.97 -19.35 -14.16
N ILE A 248 -6.12 -19.12 -14.79
CA ILE A 248 -7.41 -19.65 -14.34
C ILE A 248 -7.38 -21.18 -14.34
N PHE A 249 -6.86 -21.77 -15.41
CA PHE A 249 -6.73 -23.21 -15.53
C PHE A 249 -5.85 -23.77 -14.39
N ALA A 250 -4.67 -23.18 -14.17
CA ALA A 250 -3.78 -23.57 -13.07
C ALA A 250 -4.45 -23.38 -11.69
N ALA A 251 -5.22 -22.33 -11.50
CA ALA A 251 -5.96 -22.07 -10.26
C ALA A 251 -7.07 -23.12 -10.04
N VAL A 252 -7.88 -23.43 -11.07
CA VAL A 252 -8.94 -24.44 -11.00
C VAL A 252 -8.36 -25.83 -10.73
N PHE A 253 -7.31 -26.23 -11.46
CA PHE A 253 -6.64 -27.51 -11.21
C PHE A 253 -5.99 -27.57 -9.83
N GLY A 254 -5.38 -26.45 -9.38
CA GLY A 254 -4.85 -26.34 -8.03
C GLY A 254 -5.93 -26.55 -6.96
N VAL A 255 -7.11 -25.93 -7.13
CA VAL A 255 -8.25 -26.11 -6.23
C VAL A 255 -8.75 -27.55 -6.24
N LEU A 256 -8.91 -28.15 -7.41
CA LEU A 256 -9.35 -29.56 -7.54
C LEU A 256 -8.35 -30.53 -6.90
N ALA A 257 -7.05 -30.29 -7.10
CA ALA A 257 -5.98 -31.06 -6.45
C ALA A 257 -6.03 -30.91 -4.93
N ILE A 258 -6.20 -29.67 -4.42
CA ILE A 258 -6.32 -29.39 -2.97
C ILE A 258 -7.57 -30.07 -2.41
N LYS A 259 -8.71 -30.06 -3.11
CA LYS A 259 -9.93 -30.77 -2.71
C LYS A 259 -9.70 -32.27 -2.68
N GLY A 260 -9.05 -32.84 -3.69
CA GLY A 260 -8.70 -34.26 -3.72
C GLY A 260 -7.77 -34.67 -2.58
N ILE A 261 -6.75 -33.88 -2.30
CA ILE A 261 -5.84 -34.11 -1.16
C ILE A 261 -6.57 -33.90 0.17
N GLY A 262 -7.44 -32.89 0.28
CA GLY A 262 -8.20 -32.58 1.48
C GLY A 262 -9.21 -33.66 1.87
N SER A 263 -9.73 -34.42 0.90
CA SER A 263 -10.58 -35.59 1.16
C SER A 263 -9.82 -36.75 1.82
N VAL A 264 -8.49 -36.79 1.64
CA VAL A 264 -7.61 -37.85 2.18
C VAL A 264 -6.87 -37.36 3.44
N ILE A 265 -6.50 -36.08 3.48
CA ILE A 265 -5.70 -35.48 4.57
C ILE A 265 -6.51 -34.36 5.24
N ASN A 266 -7.03 -34.62 6.44
CA ASN A 266 -7.72 -33.62 7.24
C ASN A 266 -6.68 -32.66 7.88
N HIS A 267 -6.15 -31.72 7.09
CA HIS A 267 -5.16 -30.74 7.55
C HIS A 267 -5.77 -29.35 7.65
N TYR A 268 -5.54 -28.65 8.77
CA TYR A 268 -6.08 -27.30 9.03
C TYR A 268 -5.89 -26.31 7.88
N MET A 269 -4.69 -26.26 7.28
CA MET A 269 -4.39 -25.33 6.17
C MET A 269 -5.21 -25.64 4.91
N ILE A 270 -5.42 -26.93 4.61
CA ILE A 270 -6.22 -27.37 3.45
C ILE A 270 -7.67 -26.97 3.66
N ASN A 271 -8.22 -27.25 4.84
CA ASN A 271 -9.59 -26.86 5.19
C ASN A 271 -9.77 -25.34 5.15
N LYS A 272 -8.79 -24.57 5.65
CA LYS A 272 -8.82 -23.11 5.60
C LYS A 272 -8.83 -22.56 4.16
N ILE A 273 -8.11 -23.18 3.22
CA ILE A 273 -8.14 -22.81 1.81
C ILE A 273 -9.50 -23.15 1.20
N LEU A 274 -10.02 -24.34 1.49
CA LEU A 274 -11.30 -24.81 0.96
C LEU A 274 -12.48 -23.97 1.44
N THR A 275 -12.50 -23.56 2.71
CA THR A 275 -13.56 -22.71 3.27
C THR A 275 -13.55 -21.28 2.72
N ARG A 276 -12.41 -20.81 2.23
CA ARG A 276 -12.29 -19.47 1.61
C ARG A 276 -12.62 -19.45 0.11
N LEU A 277 -12.69 -20.59 -0.53
CA LEU A 277 -13.11 -20.74 -1.92
C LEU A 277 -14.64 -20.84 -1.99
N VAL A 278 -15.31 -19.89 -1.38
CA VAL A 278 -16.76 -19.74 -1.53
C VAL A 278 -17.00 -19.06 -2.87
N PHE A 279 -17.70 -19.76 -3.77
CA PHE A 279 -18.04 -19.24 -5.10
C PHE A 279 -19.25 -18.28 -4.98
N GLU A 280 -19.01 -17.12 -4.36
CA GLU A 280 -20.03 -16.07 -4.24
C GLU A 280 -19.52 -14.77 -4.86
N PRO A 281 -20.29 -14.15 -5.76
CA PRO A 281 -19.92 -12.86 -6.31
C PRO A 281 -20.05 -11.76 -5.24
N SER A 282 -19.09 -10.84 -5.18
CA SER A 282 -19.12 -9.69 -4.27
C SER A 282 -19.09 -8.37 -5.02
N PHE A 283 -20.26 -7.88 -5.38
CA PHE A 283 -20.40 -6.61 -6.13
C PHE A 283 -20.03 -5.36 -5.32
N SER A 284 -19.86 -5.47 -4.01
CA SER A 284 -19.38 -4.36 -3.15
C SER A 284 -18.00 -3.83 -3.55
N LYS A 285 -17.17 -4.62 -4.22
CA LYS A 285 -15.84 -4.24 -4.70
C LYS A 285 -15.83 -3.68 -6.13
N LEU A 286 -16.97 -3.72 -6.81
CA LEU A 286 -17.09 -3.25 -8.20
C LEU A 286 -16.63 -1.79 -8.41
N PRO A 287 -16.95 -0.81 -7.54
CA PRO A 287 -16.48 0.56 -7.73
C PRO A 287 -14.95 0.69 -7.78
N SER A 288 -14.23 -0.03 -6.89
CA SER A 288 -12.76 -0.04 -6.91
C SER A 288 -12.21 -0.67 -8.19
N LEU A 289 -12.83 -1.75 -8.66
CA LEU A 289 -12.43 -2.41 -9.90
C LEU A 289 -12.67 -1.53 -11.13
N LEU A 290 -13.81 -0.84 -11.20
CA LEU A 290 -14.13 0.11 -12.28
C LEU A 290 -13.10 1.25 -12.32
N PHE A 291 -12.64 1.73 -11.17
CA PHE A 291 -11.56 2.72 -11.11
C PHE A 291 -10.26 2.18 -11.75
N PHE A 292 -9.87 0.94 -11.47
CA PHE A 292 -8.64 0.36 -12.07
C PHE A 292 -8.80 0.05 -13.56
N ILE A 293 -9.99 -0.35 -14.01
CA ILE A 293 -10.31 -0.45 -15.44
C ILE A 293 -10.14 0.91 -16.11
N PHE A 294 -10.69 1.96 -15.51
CA PHE A 294 -10.55 3.34 -15.99
C PHE A 294 -9.07 3.76 -16.08
N VAL A 295 -8.27 3.52 -15.04
CA VAL A 295 -6.82 3.81 -15.07
C VAL A 295 -6.12 3.07 -16.21
N THR A 296 -6.48 1.82 -16.44
CA THR A 296 -5.90 1.01 -17.53
C THR A 296 -6.28 1.58 -18.90
N ILE A 297 -7.53 2.02 -19.08
CA ILE A 297 -8.00 2.64 -20.33
C ILE A 297 -7.28 3.98 -20.56
N VAL A 298 -7.17 4.82 -19.55
CA VAL A 298 -6.45 6.12 -19.64
C VAL A 298 -4.97 5.93 -19.98
N ALA A 299 -4.36 4.83 -19.53
CA ALA A 299 -2.97 4.52 -19.82
C ALA A 299 -2.74 3.88 -21.22
N LEU A 300 -3.79 3.40 -21.88
CA LEU A 300 -3.67 2.69 -23.17
C LEU A 300 -3.00 3.53 -24.29
N PRO A 301 -3.33 4.82 -24.50
CA PRO A 301 -2.67 5.63 -25.53
C PRO A 301 -1.15 5.75 -25.30
N GLY A 302 -0.73 5.90 -24.03
CA GLY A 302 0.68 5.91 -23.68
C GLY A 302 1.35 4.56 -23.96
N TYR A 303 0.68 3.45 -23.64
CA TYR A 303 1.19 2.11 -23.92
C TYR A 303 1.44 1.86 -25.41
N ILE A 304 0.55 2.36 -26.29
CA ILE A 304 0.70 2.20 -27.74
C ILE A 304 1.87 3.05 -28.28
N LYS A 305 2.09 4.24 -27.73
CA LYS A 305 3.08 5.20 -28.23
C LYS A 305 4.47 5.10 -27.61
N THR A 306 4.54 4.62 -26.35
CA THR A 306 5.79 4.66 -25.56
C THR A 306 6.83 3.64 -26.03
N THR A 307 8.10 3.99 -25.87
CA THR A 307 9.25 3.07 -25.94
C THR A 307 9.79 2.72 -24.54
N SER A 308 9.24 3.34 -23.49
CA SER A 308 9.69 3.13 -22.10
C SER A 308 9.34 1.73 -21.61
N SER A 309 10.35 0.95 -21.29
CA SER A 309 10.18 -0.39 -20.68
C SER A 309 9.50 -0.33 -19.31
N THR A 310 9.74 0.73 -18.55
CA THR A 310 9.08 1.01 -17.26
C THR A 310 7.58 1.14 -17.43
N TYR A 311 7.14 1.95 -18.39
CA TYR A 311 5.73 2.14 -18.69
C TYR A 311 5.05 0.86 -19.13
N ILE A 312 5.66 0.16 -20.10
CA ILE A 312 5.15 -1.10 -20.65
C ILE A 312 4.97 -2.13 -19.53
N ARG A 313 5.95 -2.23 -18.63
CA ARG A 313 5.90 -3.16 -17.49
C ARG A 313 4.75 -2.83 -16.54
N LEU A 314 4.61 -1.57 -16.12
CA LEU A 314 3.53 -1.14 -15.25
C LEU A 314 2.17 -1.41 -15.87
N PHE A 315 2.01 -1.08 -17.16
CA PHE A 315 0.77 -1.32 -17.88
C PHE A 315 0.43 -2.81 -17.95
N ASN A 316 1.39 -3.67 -18.27
CA ASN A 316 1.18 -5.12 -18.34
C ASN A 316 0.81 -5.71 -16.96
N MET A 317 1.50 -5.28 -15.89
CA MET A 317 1.17 -5.71 -14.52
C MET A 317 -0.23 -5.25 -14.11
N MET A 318 -0.56 -3.98 -14.38
CA MET A 318 -1.87 -3.40 -14.09
C MET A 318 -2.98 -4.13 -14.85
N SER A 319 -2.83 -4.32 -16.16
CA SER A 319 -3.81 -5.00 -17.02
C SER A 319 -4.06 -6.44 -16.58
N PHE A 320 -2.99 -7.19 -16.29
CA PHE A 320 -3.11 -8.56 -15.81
C PHE A 320 -3.89 -8.64 -14.49
N LEU A 321 -3.52 -7.84 -13.51
CA LEU A 321 -4.18 -7.86 -12.19
C LEU A 321 -5.62 -7.33 -12.25
N THR A 322 -5.88 -6.31 -13.08
CA THR A 322 -7.24 -5.77 -13.26
C THR A 322 -8.16 -6.82 -13.87
N LEU A 323 -7.69 -7.54 -14.89
CA LEU A 323 -8.47 -8.60 -15.54
C LEU A 323 -8.64 -9.81 -14.61
N LEU A 324 -7.59 -10.20 -13.87
CA LEU A 324 -7.69 -11.22 -12.84
C LEU A 324 -8.72 -10.83 -11.75
N SER A 325 -8.70 -9.58 -11.31
CA SER A 325 -9.66 -9.07 -10.33
C SER A 325 -11.10 -9.07 -10.86
N PHE A 326 -11.28 -8.76 -12.15
CA PHE A 326 -12.59 -8.82 -12.79
C PHE A 326 -13.16 -10.24 -12.79
N ILE A 327 -12.32 -11.23 -13.10
CA ILE A 327 -12.73 -12.64 -13.05
C ILE A 327 -13.00 -13.06 -11.60
N ALA A 328 -12.12 -12.71 -10.68
CA ALA A 328 -12.27 -13.04 -9.27
C ALA A 328 -13.54 -12.46 -8.63
N LEU A 329 -14.05 -11.33 -9.14
CA LEU A 329 -15.32 -10.72 -8.68
C LEU A 329 -16.49 -11.71 -8.72
N PHE A 330 -16.50 -12.60 -9.72
CA PHE A 330 -17.59 -13.57 -9.92
C PHE A 330 -17.39 -14.88 -9.16
N PHE A 331 -16.16 -15.19 -8.74
CA PHE A 331 -15.83 -16.53 -8.22
C PHE A 331 -15.34 -16.53 -6.76
N ILE A 332 -14.68 -15.46 -6.30
CA ILE A 332 -14.07 -15.39 -4.96
C ILE A 332 -14.21 -13.98 -4.37
N GLY A 333 -15.44 -13.47 -4.37
CA GLY A 333 -15.73 -12.07 -4.06
C GLY A 333 -15.14 -11.58 -2.72
N ASP A 334 -15.18 -12.38 -1.67
CA ASP A 334 -14.69 -11.98 -0.35
C ASP A 334 -13.15 -11.83 -0.31
N GLU A 335 -12.41 -12.64 -1.06
CA GLU A 335 -10.95 -12.55 -1.13
C GLU A 335 -10.46 -11.51 -2.16
N LEU A 336 -11.36 -10.90 -2.92
CA LEU A 336 -11.03 -9.92 -3.97
C LEU A 336 -10.22 -8.73 -3.42
N HIS A 337 -10.47 -8.30 -2.19
CA HIS A 337 -9.75 -7.20 -1.56
C HIS A 337 -8.22 -7.44 -1.51
N ARG A 338 -7.78 -8.70 -1.41
CA ARG A 338 -6.34 -9.07 -1.43
C ARG A 338 -5.73 -8.97 -2.82
N ILE A 339 -6.53 -9.27 -3.86
CA ILE A 339 -6.09 -9.14 -5.26
C ILE A 339 -6.00 -7.66 -5.63
N LEU A 340 -6.83 -6.80 -5.04
CA LEU A 340 -6.81 -5.36 -5.29
C LEU A 340 -5.62 -4.65 -4.63
N LEU A 341 -5.02 -5.20 -3.57
CA LEU A 341 -3.90 -4.55 -2.87
C LEU A 341 -2.73 -4.17 -3.79
N PRO A 342 -2.21 -5.05 -4.66
CA PRO A 342 -1.16 -4.67 -5.61
C PRO A 342 -1.59 -3.56 -6.57
N LEU A 343 -2.87 -3.53 -6.97
CA LEU A 343 -3.41 -2.49 -7.86
C LEU A 343 -3.35 -1.10 -7.22
N TYR A 344 -3.54 -1.01 -5.90
CA TYR A 344 -3.40 0.26 -5.17
C TYR A 344 -1.97 0.83 -5.22
N LEU A 345 -0.95 -0.01 -5.42
CA LEU A 345 0.43 0.45 -5.56
C LEU A 345 0.80 0.74 -7.02
N LEU A 346 0.17 0.06 -7.98
CA LEU A 346 0.52 0.17 -9.40
C LEU A 346 -0.20 1.32 -10.11
N TYR A 347 -1.42 1.71 -9.67
CA TYR A 347 -2.22 2.70 -10.37
C TYR A 347 -1.56 4.09 -10.40
N ALA A 348 -0.99 4.53 -9.27
CA ALA A 348 -0.43 5.88 -9.15
C ALA A 348 0.78 6.08 -10.08
N PRO A 349 1.82 5.22 -10.07
CA PRO A 349 2.94 5.37 -10.97
C PRO A 349 2.51 5.24 -12.45
N LEU A 350 1.59 4.33 -12.78
CA LEU A 350 1.09 4.19 -14.15
C LEU A 350 0.34 5.44 -14.60
N MET A 351 -0.56 5.97 -13.77
CA MET A 351 -1.35 7.17 -14.09
C MET A 351 -0.46 8.39 -14.28
N LEU A 352 0.50 8.62 -13.38
CA LEU A 352 1.43 9.76 -13.49
C LEU A 352 2.29 9.69 -14.77
N LEU A 353 2.70 8.50 -15.17
CA LEU A 353 3.40 8.33 -16.45
C LEU A 353 2.46 8.46 -17.64
N ALA A 354 1.20 8.00 -17.55
CA ALA A 354 0.22 8.12 -18.63
C ALA A 354 -0.08 9.57 -18.97
N PHE A 355 -0.10 10.45 -17.98
CA PHE A 355 -0.34 11.87 -18.18
C PHE A 355 0.70 12.57 -19.07
N GLN A 356 1.90 12.03 -19.20
CA GLN A 356 2.92 12.56 -20.12
C GLN A 356 2.53 12.40 -21.60
N TYR A 357 1.60 11.49 -21.89
CA TYR A 357 1.12 11.19 -23.26
C TYR A 357 -0.23 11.82 -23.58
N ILE A 358 -0.88 12.47 -22.60
CA ILE A 358 -2.15 13.19 -22.80
C ILE A 358 -1.84 14.64 -23.15
N THR A 359 -2.28 15.06 -24.31
CA THR A 359 -2.20 16.47 -24.76
C THR A 359 -3.62 17.05 -24.85
N PRO A 360 -3.86 18.31 -24.49
CA PRO A 360 -2.90 19.35 -24.06
C PRO A 360 -2.62 19.34 -22.54
N LYS A 361 -1.53 19.99 -22.13
CA LYS A 361 -1.07 20.07 -20.73
C LYS A 361 -2.12 20.61 -19.75
N LEU A 362 -3.00 21.51 -20.20
CA LEU A 362 -4.09 22.05 -19.38
C LEU A 362 -5.05 20.95 -18.94
N ILE A 363 -5.46 20.06 -19.84
CA ILE A 363 -6.35 18.93 -19.55
C ILE A 363 -5.67 18.00 -18.53
N THR A 364 -4.39 17.72 -18.71
CA THR A 364 -3.59 16.90 -17.80
C THR A 364 -3.55 17.50 -16.41
N GLY A 365 -3.28 18.80 -16.28
CA GLY A 365 -3.23 19.49 -14.99
C GLY A 365 -4.58 19.48 -14.28
N THR A 366 -5.66 19.80 -14.99
CA THR A 366 -7.02 19.79 -14.43
C THR A 366 -7.42 18.38 -13.97
N PHE A 367 -7.14 17.37 -14.78
CA PHE A 367 -7.48 16.00 -14.42
C PHE A 367 -6.70 15.51 -13.20
N LEU A 368 -5.41 15.78 -13.12
CA LEU A 368 -4.59 15.41 -11.97
C LEU A 368 -5.04 16.16 -10.71
N PHE A 369 -5.41 17.43 -10.82
CA PHE A 369 -6.02 18.19 -9.72
C PHE A 369 -7.30 17.51 -9.23
N LEU A 370 -8.20 17.11 -10.12
CA LEU A 370 -9.43 16.40 -9.77
C LEU A 370 -9.15 15.05 -9.07
N VAL A 371 -8.13 14.31 -9.53
CA VAL A 371 -7.72 13.08 -8.86
C VAL A 371 -7.21 13.35 -7.45
N ILE A 372 -6.38 14.37 -7.25
CA ILE A 372 -5.89 14.78 -5.92
C ILE A 372 -7.07 15.20 -5.03
N ALA A 373 -7.96 16.06 -5.54
CA ALA A 373 -9.15 16.52 -4.82
C ALA A 373 -10.04 15.34 -4.40
N PHE A 374 -10.24 14.37 -5.30
CA PHE A 374 -10.96 13.14 -4.99
C PHE A 374 -10.29 12.34 -3.86
N HIS A 375 -8.97 12.16 -3.90
CA HIS A 375 -8.24 11.45 -2.83
C HIS A 375 -8.40 12.15 -1.49
N MET A 376 -8.23 13.47 -1.46
CA MET A 376 -8.38 14.25 -0.23
C MET A 376 -9.81 14.23 0.30
N ALA A 377 -10.81 14.38 -0.57
CA ALA A 377 -12.22 14.33 -0.18
C ALA A 377 -12.62 12.94 0.34
N ALA A 378 -12.23 11.87 -0.38
CA ALA A 378 -12.54 10.50 0.02
C ALA A 378 -11.82 10.11 1.33
N PHE A 379 -10.57 10.50 1.51
CA PHE A 379 -9.82 10.28 2.73
C PHE A 379 -10.46 11.03 3.91
N SER A 380 -10.82 12.30 3.72
CA SER A 380 -11.50 13.11 4.74
C SER A 380 -12.86 12.51 5.12
N TYR A 381 -13.63 12.05 4.13
CA TYR A 381 -14.90 11.39 4.37
C TYR A 381 -14.74 10.13 5.24
N VAL A 382 -13.74 9.29 4.93
CA VAL A 382 -13.48 8.09 5.73
C VAL A 382 -13.15 8.45 7.18
N LEU A 383 -12.25 9.41 7.41
CA LEU A 383 -11.84 9.78 8.76
C LEU A 383 -12.91 10.51 9.56
N LEU A 384 -13.64 11.46 8.93
CA LEU A 384 -14.53 12.37 9.64
C LEU A 384 -15.96 11.84 9.78
N ILE A 385 -16.41 11.00 8.84
CA ILE A 385 -17.81 10.57 8.75
C ILE A 385 -17.94 9.06 8.92
N ASN A 386 -17.28 8.30 8.04
CA ASN A 386 -17.49 6.85 7.99
C ASN A 386 -16.89 6.11 9.17
N GLU A 387 -15.70 6.52 9.61
CA GLU A 387 -14.91 5.82 10.62
C GLU A 387 -14.54 6.73 11.81
N SER A 388 -15.29 7.83 12.00
CA SER A 388 -15.00 8.81 13.04
C SER A 388 -14.88 8.19 14.44
N ASN A 389 -15.73 7.22 14.76
CA ASN A 389 -15.74 6.55 16.07
C ASN A 389 -14.44 5.81 16.40
N PHE A 390 -13.63 5.44 15.40
CA PHE A 390 -12.35 4.76 15.63
C PHE A 390 -11.25 5.72 16.08
N PHE A 391 -11.38 7.01 15.76
CA PHE A 391 -10.36 8.02 16.00
C PHE A 391 -10.73 8.96 17.15
N TYR A 392 -11.93 8.84 17.70
CA TYR A 392 -12.39 9.55 18.90
C TYR A 392 -12.16 8.69 20.13
N GLN A 393 -11.00 8.83 20.79
CA GLN A 393 -10.67 7.95 21.89
C GLN A 393 -10.56 8.63 23.24
N ASP A 394 -10.24 9.90 23.24
CA ASP A 394 -10.03 10.65 24.49
C ASP A 394 -10.46 12.10 24.27
N GLU A 395 -11.38 12.61 25.08
CA GLU A 395 -11.82 14.01 25.07
C GLU A 395 -10.65 15.00 25.25
N LYS A 396 -9.55 14.53 25.86
CA LYS A 396 -8.34 15.31 26.09
C LYS A 396 -7.55 15.56 24.81
N TYR A 397 -7.65 14.67 23.82
CA TYR A 397 -6.96 14.81 22.54
C TYR A 397 -7.99 15.12 21.47
N ARG A 398 -7.79 16.22 20.76
CA ARG A 398 -8.58 16.57 19.58
C ARG A 398 -8.56 15.43 18.57
N HIS A 399 -9.57 15.38 17.72
CA HIS A 399 -9.60 14.42 16.62
C HIS A 399 -8.23 14.41 15.90
N PRO A 400 -7.58 13.23 15.71
CA PRO A 400 -6.20 13.18 15.23
C PRO A 400 -5.96 13.93 13.92
N ILE A 401 -7.00 14.09 13.10
CA ILE A 401 -6.94 14.83 11.84
C ILE A 401 -6.78 16.35 12.02
N GLU A 402 -7.21 16.87 13.17
CA GLU A 402 -7.08 18.28 13.56
C GLU A 402 -5.74 18.57 14.24
N ASN A 403 -4.99 17.51 14.59
CA ASN A 403 -3.71 17.64 15.26
C ASN A 403 -2.69 18.33 14.35
N LYS A 404 -1.90 19.19 14.97
CA LYS A 404 -0.69 19.80 14.39
C LYS A 404 0.50 18.91 14.70
N GLY A 405 1.64 19.19 14.08
CA GLY A 405 2.86 18.40 14.29
C GLY A 405 3.26 18.19 15.75
N LEU A 406 3.16 19.22 16.57
CA LEU A 406 3.42 19.11 18.02
C LEU A 406 2.42 18.17 18.72
N ASP A 407 1.15 18.20 18.34
CA ASP A 407 0.11 17.36 18.93
C ASP A 407 0.37 15.88 18.59
N TYR A 408 0.90 15.58 17.40
CA TYR A 408 1.31 14.21 17.06
C TYR A 408 2.45 13.67 17.93
N PHE A 409 3.42 14.52 18.32
CA PHE A 409 4.46 14.13 19.27
C PHE A 409 3.90 13.87 20.65
N LEU A 410 2.99 14.70 21.13
CA LEU A 410 2.32 14.51 22.42
C LEU A 410 1.46 13.25 22.41
N THR A 411 0.71 13.01 21.33
CA THR A 411 -0.07 11.78 21.13
C THR A 411 0.84 10.57 21.11
N PHE A 412 1.95 10.60 20.36
CA PHE A 412 2.93 9.53 20.33
C PHE A 412 3.48 9.23 21.71
N LYS A 413 3.92 10.26 22.47
CA LYS A 413 4.43 10.09 23.82
C LYS A 413 3.39 9.46 24.73
N HIS A 414 2.15 9.95 24.70
CA HIS A 414 1.07 9.41 25.50
C HIS A 414 0.83 7.92 25.22
N TYR A 415 0.63 7.53 23.95
CA TYR A 415 0.36 6.15 23.59
C TYR A 415 1.60 5.24 23.69
N SER A 416 2.82 5.77 23.61
CA SER A 416 4.03 4.98 23.85
C SER A 416 4.25 4.67 25.33
N GLU A 417 3.58 5.39 26.23
CA GLU A 417 3.62 5.15 27.69
C GLU A 417 2.40 4.35 28.19
N THR A 418 1.32 4.27 27.38
CA THR A 418 0.06 3.60 27.74
C THR A 418 -0.32 2.53 26.71
N ASP A 419 -1.02 1.50 27.14
CA ASP A 419 -1.56 0.50 26.23
C ASP A 419 -2.63 1.09 25.31
N ILE A 420 -2.77 0.47 24.11
CA ILE A 420 -3.87 0.77 23.21
C ILE A 420 -5.20 0.41 23.88
N THR A 421 -6.21 1.25 23.68
CA THR A 421 -7.57 0.97 24.13
C THR A 421 -8.19 -0.12 23.26
N TYR A 422 -8.50 -1.25 23.86
CA TYR A 422 -9.24 -2.32 23.21
C TYR A 422 -10.74 -2.14 23.41
N TYR A 423 -11.53 -2.61 22.45
CA TYR A 423 -12.94 -2.84 22.69
C TYR A 423 -13.09 -3.98 23.70
N ASP A 424 -13.78 -3.74 24.81
CA ASP A 424 -13.86 -4.66 25.99
C ASP A 424 -14.29 -6.10 25.65
N GLY A 425 -15.07 -6.29 24.60
CA GLY A 425 -15.50 -7.61 24.14
C GLY A 425 -14.41 -8.53 23.58
N TYR A 426 -13.18 -8.02 23.33
CA TYR A 426 -12.08 -8.83 22.78
C TYR A 426 -11.05 -9.28 23.82
N ARG A 427 -10.90 -8.56 24.93
CA ARG A 427 -9.99 -8.96 26.01
C ARG A 427 -10.48 -10.20 26.78
N ASN A 428 -11.79 -10.46 26.75
CA ASN A 428 -12.43 -11.52 27.54
C ASN A 428 -12.75 -12.79 26.72
N LYS A 429 -12.28 -12.89 25.50
CA LYS A 429 -12.33 -14.09 24.65
C LYS A 429 -10.94 -14.71 24.48
#